data_d307d8701d95ecf871ea63862263db5c
#
_entry.id   d307d8701d95ecf871ea63862263db5c
#
_cell.length_a   1.000
_cell.length_b   1.000
_cell.length_c   1.000
_cell.angle_alpha   90.00
_cell.angle_beta   90.00
_cell.angle_gamma   90.00
#
_symmetry.space_group_name_H-M   'P 1'
#
loop_
_entity.id
_entity.type
_entity.pdbx_description
1 polymer ?
#
loop_
_entity_poly.entity_id
_entity_poly.type
_entity_poly.pdbx_seq_one_letter_code
_entity_poly.pdbx_strand_id
1 'polypeptide(L)'
;MTVVIDVYSRMVLGFSIYLEKPSAFTVGMAIAHAILPKENWLAGVGVQAEWPCWGKMRTIHCDNAKEFRGTVIGRACQDHDITIEHRPPREPRYGGHIERGFGTWLARARRLKGTTFSNVVQKGDYDSEGRAILTRAELEKWFTIYVTKVYANTLHKGIKTTPLARYKEGILGSSDRPGVGLPDRIAEPTVFMLDFMPFEERTIQEYGVVIDHIYFWDDALRPWIHARDPEDSKDPRKFTFRINPRDMREIYFRDPANNSYIPIPYRDRTRPPVSRWEIQAAEKRLREAGHARVDEVLIFQAIEEMRRLEQESEHKTKKARRAREMRHRTPRHPSTTPAQPSATEPNFGAPTIPGTDRYADRVEAFEGIVEPE
;
A
#
# COMPACT_ATOMS: atom_id res chain seq x y z
N MET A 1 8.40 9.06 3.47
CA MET A 1 7.29 8.45 4.23
C MET A 1 6.08 9.34 4.16
N THR A 2 4.91 8.78 3.84
CA THR A 2 3.59 9.44 3.93
C THR A 2 2.82 8.83 5.10
N VAL A 3 2.13 9.65 5.89
CA VAL A 3 1.35 9.20 7.05
C VAL A 3 -0.04 9.83 7.00
N VAL A 4 -1.05 9.04 7.30
CA VAL A 4 -2.44 9.46 7.43
C VAL A 4 -2.83 9.41 8.90
N ILE A 5 -3.36 10.52 9.43
CA ILE A 5 -3.81 10.62 10.83
C ILE A 5 -5.28 11.02 10.90
N ASP A 6 -5.95 10.55 11.92
CA ASP A 6 -7.26 11.07 12.28
C ASP A 6 -7.13 12.42 13.03
N VAL A 7 -7.82 13.43 12.54
CA VAL A 7 -7.74 14.79 13.12
C VAL A 7 -8.34 14.86 14.51
N TYR A 8 -9.35 14.06 14.82
CA TYR A 8 -10.01 14.06 16.13
C TYR A 8 -9.15 13.38 17.21
N SER A 9 -8.69 12.18 16.93
CA SER A 9 -7.99 11.34 17.92
C SER A 9 -6.46 11.47 17.89
N ARG A 10 -5.90 12.02 16.81
CA ARG A 10 -4.44 12.00 16.51
C ARG A 10 -3.91 10.60 16.22
N MET A 11 -4.79 9.60 16.10
CA MET A 11 -4.39 8.24 15.79
C MET A 11 -3.81 8.15 14.37
N VAL A 12 -2.71 7.41 14.22
CA VAL A 12 -2.18 7.07 12.91
C VAL A 12 -3.07 6.00 12.30
N LEU A 13 -3.74 6.35 11.19
CA LEU A 13 -4.64 5.44 10.48
C LEU A 13 -3.89 4.52 9.53
N GLY A 14 -2.85 5.03 8.91
CA GLY A 14 -2.02 4.29 7.97
C GLY A 14 -0.80 5.08 7.54
N PHE A 15 0.11 4.39 6.85
CA PHE A 15 1.35 5.01 6.33
C PHE A 15 1.89 4.25 5.12
N SER A 16 2.79 4.90 4.39
CA SER A 16 3.62 4.28 3.35
C SER A 16 5.06 4.72 3.53
N ILE A 17 5.98 3.75 3.61
CA ILE A 17 7.42 3.98 3.66
C ILE A 17 8.02 3.68 2.29
N TYR A 18 8.85 4.59 1.80
CA TYR A 18 9.46 4.51 0.49
C TYR A 18 10.87 5.09 0.53
N LEU A 19 11.73 4.59 -0.34
CA LEU A 19 13.12 5.06 -0.54
C LEU A 19 13.25 5.87 -1.83
N GLU A 20 12.30 5.72 -2.73
CA GLU A 20 12.10 6.47 -3.95
C GLU A 20 11.57 7.89 -3.66
N LYS A 21 11.48 8.72 -4.70
CA LYS A 21 10.88 10.07 -4.57
C LYS A 21 9.38 9.96 -4.25
N PRO A 22 8.83 10.88 -3.43
CA PRO A 22 7.39 10.98 -3.22
C PRO A 22 6.63 11.02 -4.55
N SER A 23 5.49 10.31 -4.61
CA SER A 23 4.69 10.20 -5.82
C SER A 23 3.22 9.93 -5.47
N ALA A 24 2.32 10.06 -6.44
CA ALA A 24 0.92 9.70 -6.26
C ALA A 24 0.76 8.24 -5.79
N PHE A 25 1.64 7.33 -6.24
CA PHE A 25 1.66 5.94 -5.75
C PHE A 25 1.89 5.85 -4.25
N THR A 26 2.88 6.57 -3.70
CA THR A 26 3.20 6.50 -2.27
C THR A 26 2.10 7.10 -1.40
N VAL A 27 1.41 8.12 -1.91
CA VAL A 27 0.22 8.71 -1.27
C VAL A 27 -0.95 7.73 -1.34
N GLY A 28 -1.25 7.17 -2.52
CA GLY A 28 -2.32 6.19 -2.72
C GLY A 28 -2.18 4.99 -1.80
N MET A 29 -0.96 4.46 -1.66
CA MET A 29 -0.70 3.34 -0.75
C MET A 29 -0.89 3.71 0.73
N ALA A 30 -0.58 4.94 1.13
CA ALA A 30 -0.85 5.40 2.50
C ALA A 30 -2.37 5.54 2.77
N ILE A 31 -3.13 6.04 1.79
CA ILE A 31 -4.59 6.15 1.89
C ILE A 31 -5.24 4.76 1.94
N ALA A 32 -4.85 3.87 1.02
CA ALA A 32 -5.35 2.50 1.01
C ALA A 32 -5.04 1.78 2.33
N HIS A 33 -3.81 1.93 2.85
CA HIS A 33 -3.44 1.37 4.15
C HIS A 33 -4.27 1.99 5.29
N ALA A 34 -4.64 3.27 5.23
CA ALA A 34 -5.46 3.90 6.26
C ALA A 34 -6.90 3.34 6.28
N ILE A 35 -7.46 3.05 5.11
CA ILE A 35 -8.85 2.61 4.94
C ILE A 35 -9.02 1.10 5.14
N LEU A 36 -8.06 0.29 4.69
CA LEU A 36 -8.15 -1.15 4.77
C LEU A 36 -7.94 -1.68 6.19
N PRO A 37 -8.58 -2.80 6.57
CA PRO A 37 -8.34 -3.48 7.83
C PRO A 37 -6.87 -3.83 8.03
N LYS A 38 -6.41 -3.82 9.28
CA LYS A 38 -4.97 -3.94 9.60
C LYS A 38 -4.49 -5.37 9.82
N GLU A 39 -5.39 -6.34 9.86
CA GLU A 39 -5.07 -7.73 10.17
C GLU A 39 -4.02 -8.30 9.20
N ASN A 40 -4.24 -8.12 7.89
CA ASN A 40 -3.29 -8.60 6.86
C ASN A 40 -1.95 -7.87 6.91
N TRP A 41 -1.96 -6.56 7.18
CA TRP A 41 -0.73 -5.79 7.36
C TRP A 41 0.06 -6.27 8.56
N LEU A 42 -0.58 -6.38 9.73
CA LEU A 42 0.05 -6.83 10.97
C LEU A 42 0.64 -8.23 10.84
N ALA A 43 -0.10 -9.14 10.20
CA ALA A 43 0.39 -10.49 9.88
C ALA A 43 1.60 -10.45 8.94
N GLY A 44 1.55 -9.64 7.89
CA GLY A 44 2.62 -9.50 6.89
C GLY A 44 3.93 -8.96 7.48
N VAL A 45 3.86 -8.02 8.43
CA VAL A 45 5.05 -7.47 9.11
C VAL A 45 5.43 -8.27 10.36
N GLY A 46 4.63 -9.27 10.76
CA GLY A 46 4.87 -10.11 11.93
C GLY A 46 4.79 -9.32 13.25
N VAL A 47 3.77 -8.49 13.41
CA VAL A 47 3.52 -7.69 14.63
C VAL A 47 2.18 -8.05 15.24
N GLN A 48 2.20 -8.50 16.48
CA GLN A 48 0.99 -8.72 17.28
C GLN A 48 0.67 -7.45 18.06
N ALA A 49 -0.38 -6.74 17.64
CA ALA A 49 -0.82 -5.50 18.25
C ALA A 49 -2.29 -5.21 17.90
N GLU A 50 -2.94 -4.39 18.71
CA GLU A 50 -4.24 -3.82 18.39
C GLU A 50 -4.05 -2.57 17.51
N TRP A 51 -4.69 -2.56 16.34
CA TRP A 51 -4.76 -1.38 15.47
C TRP A 51 -6.14 -1.30 14.83
N PRO A 52 -7.15 -0.79 15.54
CA PRO A 52 -8.56 -0.86 15.14
C PRO A 52 -8.95 0.21 14.09
N CYS A 53 -7.96 0.78 13.42
CA CYS A 53 -8.16 1.86 12.46
C CYS A 53 -8.43 1.30 11.07
N TRP A 54 -9.67 1.37 10.62
CA TRP A 54 -10.10 1.02 9.27
C TRP A 54 -11.38 1.77 8.91
N GLY A 55 -11.76 1.75 7.64
CA GLY A 55 -12.97 2.37 7.13
C GLY A 55 -12.75 3.59 6.25
N LYS A 56 -13.69 3.84 5.34
CA LYS A 56 -13.68 4.98 4.43
C LYS A 56 -13.78 6.28 5.22
N MET A 57 -12.84 7.19 5.00
CA MET A 57 -12.93 8.56 5.50
C MET A 57 -13.73 9.41 4.53
N ARG A 58 -14.46 10.40 5.04
CA ARG A 58 -15.25 11.34 4.20
C ARG A 58 -14.37 12.38 3.53
N THR A 59 -13.37 12.87 4.26
CA THR A 59 -12.53 13.98 3.79
C THR A 59 -11.07 13.72 4.11
N ILE A 60 -10.20 14.01 3.16
CA ILE A 60 -8.75 14.02 3.32
C ILE A 60 -8.27 15.47 3.20
N HIS A 61 -7.67 15.98 4.27
CA HIS A 61 -6.93 17.25 4.21
C HIS A 61 -5.47 16.99 3.88
N CYS A 62 -4.98 17.56 2.80
CA CYS A 62 -3.61 17.44 2.39
C CYS A 62 -2.96 18.81 2.11
N ASP A 63 -1.64 18.84 2.01
CA ASP A 63 -0.93 20.01 1.55
C ASP A 63 -1.04 20.18 0.02
N ASN A 64 -0.42 21.25 -0.48
CA ASN A 64 -0.43 21.57 -1.91
C ASN A 64 0.67 20.87 -2.71
N ALA A 65 1.32 19.85 -2.17
CA ALA A 65 2.38 19.13 -2.86
C ALA A 65 1.84 18.44 -4.13
N LYS A 66 2.71 18.33 -5.15
CA LYS A 66 2.32 17.84 -6.49
C LYS A 66 1.76 16.42 -6.45
N GLU A 67 2.25 15.58 -5.55
CA GLU A 67 1.81 14.19 -5.38
C GLU A 67 0.35 14.05 -4.96
N PHE A 68 -0.26 15.08 -4.32
CA PHE A 68 -1.67 15.10 -3.94
C PHE A 68 -2.58 15.70 -5.01
N ARG A 69 -2.03 16.39 -6.02
CA ARG A 69 -2.77 17.03 -7.11
C ARG A 69 -2.89 16.15 -8.37
N GLY A 70 -2.35 14.96 -8.34
CA GLY A 70 -2.34 14.05 -9.48
C GLY A 70 -3.74 13.49 -9.78
N THR A 71 -4.02 13.27 -11.07
CA THR A 71 -5.27 12.68 -11.55
C THR A 71 -5.55 11.30 -10.93
N VAL A 72 -4.51 10.54 -10.58
CA VAL A 72 -4.62 9.21 -9.96
C VAL A 72 -5.35 9.27 -8.62
N ILE A 73 -4.88 10.14 -7.71
CA ILE A 73 -5.48 10.27 -6.36
C ILE A 73 -6.87 10.90 -6.45
N GLY A 74 -7.02 11.95 -7.29
CA GLY A 74 -8.31 12.62 -7.50
C GLY A 74 -9.37 11.65 -8.00
N ARG A 75 -9.06 10.84 -9.04
CA ARG A 75 -9.98 9.85 -9.60
C ARG A 75 -10.32 8.75 -8.60
N ALA A 76 -9.30 8.19 -7.92
CA ALA A 76 -9.54 7.16 -6.91
C ALA A 76 -10.42 7.67 -5.76
N CYS A 77 -10.17 8.87 -5.26
CA CYS A 77 -11.01 9.45 -4.21
C CYS A 77 -12.44 9.73 -4.68
N GLN A 78 -12.62 10.19 -5.93
CA GLN A 78 -13.94 10.40 -6.52
C GLN A 78 -14.70 9.08 -6.70
N ASP A 79 -14.04 8.03 -7.20
CA ASP A 79 -14.63 6.69 -7.38
C ASP A 79 -15.11 6.08 -6.05
N HIS A 80 -14.54 6.53 -4.93
CA HIS A 80 -14.85 6.04 -3.59
C HIS A 80 -15.57 7.05 -2.68
N ASP A 81 -16.12 8.14 -3.22
CA ASP A 81 -16.83 9.20 -2.48
C ASP A 81 -15.97 9.86 -1.37
N ILE A 82 -14.69 10.02 -1.61
CA ILE A 82 -13.76 10.68 -0.68
C ILE A 82 -13.47 12.08 -1.17
N THR A 83 -13.78 13.09 -0.36
CA THR A 83 -13.47 14.48 -0.67
C THR A 83 -12.03 14.82 -0.35
N ILE A 84 -11.32 15.45 -1.30
CA ILE A 84 -9.96 15.97 -1.06
C ILE A 84 -10.04 17.48 -0.84
N GLU A 85 -9.55 17.94 0.30
CA GLU A 85 -9.41 19.35 0.61
C GLU A 85 -7.94 19.72 0.70
N HIS A 86 -7.54 20.66 -0.16
CA HIS A 86 -6.18 21.21 -0.14
C HIS A 86 -6.11 22.36 0.84
N ARG A 87 -5.03 22.42 1.62
CA ARG A 87 -4.82 23.52 2.57
C ARG A 87 -4.73 24.84 1.85
N PRO A 88 -5.36 25.92 2.39
CA PRO A 88 -5.12 27.27 1.89
C PRO A 88 -3.63 27.61 1.97
N PRO A 89 -3.06 28.23 0.91
CA PRO A 89 -1.67 28.67 0.94
C PRO A 89 -1.44 29.64 2.10
N ARG A 90 -0.30 29.48 2.80
CA ARG A 90 0.14 30.36 3.91
C ARG A 90 -0.70 30.32 5.18
N GLU A 91 -1.52 29.27 5.39
CA GLU A 91 -2.22 29.07 6.65
C GLU A 91 -1.64 27.89 7.47
N PRO A 92 -0.69 28.14 8.39
CA PRO A 92 -0.01 27.10 9.16
C PRO A 92 -0.92 26.29 10.09
N ARG A 93 -2.09 26.85 10.45
CA ARG A 93 -3.04 26.25 11.41
C ARG A 93 -3.52 24.87 10.98
N TYR A 94 -3.72 24.66 9.68
CA TYR A 94 -4.23 23.41 9.11
C TYR A 94 -3.21 22.26 9.13
N GLY A 95 -1.89 22.53 9.27
CA GLY A 95 -0.84 21.54 9.24
C GLY A 95 -0.20 21.19 10.58
N GLY A 96 -0.43 22.00 11.61
CA GLY A 96 0.31 21.92 12.86
C GLY A 96 0.20 20.58 13.61
N HIS A 97 -0.80 19.76 13.29
CA HIS A 97 -0.96 18.44 13.93
C HIS A 97 -0.08 17.39 13.29
N ILE A 98 -0.07 17.33 11.96
CA ILE A 98 0.76 16.39 11.21
C ILE A 98 2.24 16.76 11.33
N GLU A 99 2.57 18.06 11.29
CA GLU A 99 3.96 18.55 11.46
C GLU A 99 4.51 18.19 12.84
N ARG A 100 3.73 18.39 13.91
CA ARG A 100 4.10 17.95 15.26
C ARG A 100 4.20 16.43 15.37
N GLY A 101 3.29 15.69 14.73
CA GLY A 101 3.36 14.24 14.60
C GLY A 101 4.67 13.79 13.95
N PHE A 102 5.02 14.37 12.80
CA PHE A 102 6.29 14.09 12.13
C PHE A 102 7.49 14.44 13.01
N GLY A 103 7.47 15.59 13.71
CA GLY A 103 8.50 15.94 14.66
C GLY A 103 8.71 14.85 15.73
N THR A 104 7.63 14.33 16.28
CA THR A 104 7.67 13.25 17.29
C THR A 104 8.18 11.94 16.71
N TRP A 105 7.62 11.49 15.55
CA TRP A 105 7.96 10.21 14.94
C TRP A 105 9.40 10.21 14.40
N LEU A 106 9.80 11.27 13.72
CA LEU A 106 11.17 11.42 13.20
C LEU A 106 12.20 11.56 14.32
N ALA A 107 11.88 12.23 15.44
CA ALA A 107 12.77 12.28 16.59
C ALA A 107 13.07 10.88 17.15
N ARG A 108 12.11 9.97 17.10
CA ARG A 108 12.32 8.55 17.46
C ARG A 108 13.12 7.82 16.39
N ALA A 109 12.76 7.99 15.12
CA ALA A 109 13.48 7.36 14.01
C ALA A 109 14.95 7.83 13.92
N ARG A 110 15.25 9.08 14.27
CA ARG A 110 16.63 9.61 14.32
C ARG A 110 17.55 8.90 15.31
N ARG A 111 16.98 8.19 16.31
CA ARG A 111 17.77 7.37 17.24
C ARG A 111 18.21 6.03 16.65
N LEU A 112 17.66 5.66 15.49
CA LEU A 112 18.09 4.45 14.79
C LEU A 112 19.45 4.67 14.14
N LYS A 113 20.30 3.65 14.15
CA LYS A 113 21.63 3.75 13.52
C LYS A 113 21.46 3.96 11.99
N GLY A 114 22.26 4.88 11.44
CA GLY A 114 22.25 5.21 10.02
C GLY A 114 21.19 6.21 9.59
N THR A 115 20.55 6.92 10.51
CA THR A 115 19.67 8.05 10.19
C THR A 115 20.48 9.31 9.90
N THR A 116 19.91 10.22 9.07
CA THR A 116 20.47 11.53 8.80
C THR A 116 20.06 12.53 9.90
N PHE A 117 20.95 13.44 10.25
CA PHE A 117 20.64 14.53 11.18
C PHE A 117 19.88 15.66 10.50
N SER A 118 19.16 16.48 11.27
CA SER A 118 18.35 17.59 10.76
C SER A 118 19.15 18.76 10.23
N ASN A 119 20.42 18.88 10.61
CA ASN A 119 21.32 19.92 10.11
C ASN A 119 22.77 19.43 10.01
N VAL A 120 23.57 20.14 9.21
CA VAL A 120 24.96 19.80 8.92
C VAL A 120 25.84 19.86 10.18
N VAL A 121 25.54 20.79 11.10
CA VAL A 121 26.31 20.95 12.35
C VAL A 121 26.15 19.74 13.27
N GLN A 122 24.93 19.17 13.35
CA GLN A 122 24.68 17.94 14.12
C GLN A 122 25.20 16.67 13.43
N LYS A 123 25.38 16.70 12.09
CA LYS A 123 25.90 15.56 11.34
C LYS A 123 27.41 15.38 11.63
N GLY A 124 28.19 16.45 11.68
CA GLY A 124 29.67 16.38 11.77
C GLY A 124 30.21 15.33 10.78
N ASP A 125 31.19 14.53 11.21
CA ASP A 125 31.80 13.44 10.42
C ASP A 125 31.00 12.11 10.46
N TYR A 126 29.71 12.15 10.90
CA TYR A 126 28.91 10.94 11.01
C TYR A 126 28.51 10.38 9.64
N ASP A 127 29.05 9.22 9.31
CA ASP A 127 28.68 8.46 8.09
C ASP A 127 27.30 7.79 8.27
N SER A 128 26.24 8.50 7.87
CA SER A 128 24.87 8.00 7.92
C SER A 128 24.64 6.85 6.93
N GLU A 129 25.27 6.89 5.76
CA GLU A 129 25.10 5.89 4.72
C GLU A 129 25.78 4.58 5.09
N GLY A 130 27.01 4.66 5.61
CA GLY A 130 27.76 3.50 6.07
C GLY A 130 27.16 2.80 7.30
N ARG A 131 26.38 3.52 8.11
CA ARG A 131 25.77 3.02 9.35
C ARG A 131 24.28 2.69 9.23
N ALA A 132 23.69 2.86 8.08
CA ALA A 132 22.28 2.50 7.85
C ALA A 132 22.11 0.98 7.90
N ILE A 133 21.34 0.50 8.88
CA ILE A 133 21.19 -0.92 9.18
C ILE A 133 19.84 -1.46 8.72
N LEU A 134 18.77 -0.64 8.83
CA LEU A 134 17.42 -1.11 8.60
C LEU A 134 17.06 -1.09 7.10
N THR A 135 16.49 -2.17 6.68
CA THR A 135 15.82 -2.32 5.40
C THR A 135 14.45 -1.61 5.43
N ARG A 136 13.83 -1.40 4.27
CA ARG A 136 12.48 -0.82 4.22
C ARG A 136 11.48 -1.65 5.03
N ALA A 137 11.53 -2.97 4.91
CA ALA A 137 10.61 -3.86 5.62
C ALA A 137 10.84 -3.86 7.13
N GLU A 138 12.09 -3.80 7.58
CA GLU A 138 12.41 -3.66 9.00
C GLU A 138 11.96 -2.31 9.54
N LEU A 139 12.05 -1.24 8.72
CA LEU A 139 11.56 0.07 9.10
C LEU A 139 10.02 0.11 9.14
N GLU A 140 9.33 -0.54 8.22
CA GLU A 140 7.86 -0.73 8.25
C GLU A 140 7.43 -1.48 9.53
N LYS A 141 8.12 -2.57 9.86
CA LYS A 141 7.89 -3.31 11.10
C LYS A 141 8.14 -2.46 12.34
N TRP A 142 9.29 -1.77 12.40
CA TRP A 142 9.64 -0.90 13.51
C TRP A 142 8.60 0.21 13.70
N PHE A 143 8.20 0.88 12.61
CA PHE A 143 7.22 1.97 12.68
C PHE A 143 5.83 1.45 13.07
N THR A 144 5.44 0.26 12.61
CA THR A 144 4.21 -0.41 13.04
C THR A 144 4.22 -0.68 14.54
N ILE A 145 5.31 -1.24 15.09
CA ILE A 145 5.46 -1.44 16.54
C ILE A 145 5.37 -0.11 17.28
N TYR A 146 6.07 0.91 16.80
CA TYR A 146 6.07 2.21 17.44
C TYR A 146 4.68 2.84 17.44
N VAL A 147 3.98 2.84 16.32
CA VAL A 147 2.62 3.41 16.20
C VAL A 147 1.64 2.68 17.12
N THR A 148 1.62 1.35 17.09
CA THR A 148 0.59 0.55 17.76
C THR A 148 0.84 0.36 19.25
N LYS A 149 2.10 0.12 19.65
CA LYS A 149 2.42 -0.21 21.06
C LYS A 149 2.88 1.00 21.88
N VAL A 150 3.46 2.00 21.25
CA VAL A 150 4.00 3.16 21.96
C VAL A 150 3.14 4.39 21.74
N TYR A 151 3.07 4.90 20.49
CA TYR A 151 2.41 6.17 20.19
C TYR A 151 0.91 6.12 20.52
N ALA A 152 0.21 5.09 20.09
CA ALA A 152 -1.24 4.91 20.32
C ALA A 152 -1.63 4.92 21.80
N ASN A 153 -0.73 4.48 22.69
CA ASN A 153 -0.95 4.33 24.12
C ASN A 153 -0.29 5.41 24.98
N THR A 154 0.40 6.38 24.36
CA THR A 154 1.04 7.49 25.09
C THR A 154 0.06 8.64 25.27
N LEU A 155 0.01 9.22 26.48
CA LEU A 155 -0.83 10.38 26.77
C LEU A 155 -0.45 11.57 25.86
N HIS A 156 -1.41 12.03 25.05
CA HIS A 156 -1.21 13.16 24.15
C HIS A 156 -1.75 14.45 24.80
N LYS A 157 -0.86 15.39 25.11
CA LYS A 157 -1.20 16.62 25.84
C LYS A 157 -2.36 17.42 25.21
N GLY A 158 -2.44 17.45 23.88
CA GLY A 158 -3.45 18.25 23.16
C GLY A 158 -4.87 17.66 23.19
N ILE A 159 -5.02 16.37 23.41
CA ILE A 159 -6.33 15.69 23.51
C ILE A 159 -6.59 15.14 24.92
N LYS A 160 -5.63 15.32 25.84
CA LYS A 160 -5.72 14.93 27.27
C LYS A 160 -6.03 13.44 27.51
N THR A 161 -5.76 12.58 26.52
CA THR A 161 -5.95 11.13 26.57
C THR A 161 -5.00 10.46 25.59
N THR A 162 -5.06 9.14 25.45
CA THR A 162 -4.27 8.43 24.45
C THR A 162 -4.95 8.48 23.07
N PRO A 163 -4.20 8.49 21.96
CA PRO A 163 -4.79 8.45 20.62
C PRO A 163 -5.75 7.27 20.42
N LEU A 164 -5.40 6.09 20.94
CA LEU A 164 -6.24 4.89 20.82
C LEU A 164 -7.57 5.03 21.58
N ALA A 165 -7.54 5.49 22.83
CA ALA A 165 -8.74 5.70 23.62
C ALA A 165 -9.66 6.74 22.97
N ARG A 166 -9.09 7.85 22.48
CA ARG A 166 -9.84 8.88 21.78
C ARG A 166 -10.44 8.41 20.47
N TYR A 167 -9.71 7.57 19.72
CA TYR A 167 -10.22 6.95 18.50
C TYR A 167 -11.42 6.03 18.80
N LYS A 168 -11.29 5.13 19.79
CA LYS A 168 -12.37 4.25 20.22
C LYS A 168 -13.60 5.05 20.68
N GLU A 169 -13.41 6.08 21.47
CA GLU A 169 -14.48 6.99 21.88
C GLU A 169 -15.19 7.65 20.67
N GLY A 170 -14.42 8.09 19.66
CA GLY A 170 -14.97 8.67 18.44
C GLY A 170 -15.82 7.70 17.62
N ILE A 171 -15.42 6.44 17.56
CA ILE A 171 -16.13 5.38 16.82
C ILE A 171 -17.32 4.85 17.60
N LEU A 172 -17.13 4.48 18.85
CA LEU A 172 -18.13 3.77 19.66
C LEU A 172 -19.03 4.72 20.47
N GLY A 173 -18.57 5.95 20.68
CA GLY A 173 -19.24 6.91 21.57
C GLY A 173 -18.75 6.83 23.02
N SER A 174 -19.31 7.71 23.83
CA SER A 174 -19.16 7.74 25.30
C SER A 174 -20.54 7.95 25.92
N SER A 175 -20.63 7.97 27.28
CA SER A 175 -21.85 8.29 27.98
C SER A 175 -22.51 9.61 27.53
N ASP A 176 -21.69 10.57 27.11
CA ASP A 176 -22.12 11.95 26.84
C ASP A 176 -22.22 12.28 25.35
N ARG A 177 -21.69 11.40 24.47
CA ARG A 177 -21.66 11.64 23.03
C ARG A 177 -21.84 10.34 22.24
N PRO A 178 -22.74 10.32 21.24
CA PRO A 178 -22.81 9.21 20.31
C PRO A 178 -21.54 9.14 19.48
N GLY A 179 -21.05 7.93 19.20
CA GLY A 179 -19.98 7.68 18.25
C GLY A 179 -20.45 7.78 16.80
N VAL A 180 -19.52 7.83 15.86
CA VAL A 180 -19.85 7.81 14.43
C VAL A 180 -20.29 6.42 13.93
N GLY A 181 -20.12 5.37 14.74
CA GLY A 181 -20.40 3.99 14.39
C GLY A 181 -19.21 3.30 13.71
N LEU A 182 -19.27 1.96 13.67
CA LEU A 182 -18.29 1.18 12.94
C LEU A 182 -18.51 1.38 11.43
N PRO A 183 -17.46 1.68 10.66
CA PRO A 183 -17.57 1.81 9.21
C PRO A 183 -17.79 0.46 8.55
N ASP A 184 -18.32 0.47 7.32
CA ASP A 184 -18.40 -0.73 6.51
C ASP A 184 -17.01 -1.21 6.08
N ARG A 185 -16.81 -2.52 6.03
CA ARG A 185 -15.59 -3.11 5.49
C ARG A 185 -15.60 -3.00 3.97
N ILE A 186 -14.45 -2.75 3.38
CA ILE A 186 -14.27 -2.82 1.94
C ILE A 186 -14.42 -4.28 1.51
N ALA A 187 -15.40 -4.55 0.63
CA ALA A 187 -15.71 -5.90 0.18
C ALA A 187 -14.53 -6.53 -0.58
N GLU A 188 -13.89 -5.74 -1.44
CA GLU A 188 -12.77 -6.19 -2.28
C GLU A 188 -11.51 -5.35 -2.03
N PRO A 189 -10.72 -5.68 -0.99
CA PRO A 189 -9.54 -4.91 -0.62
C PRO A 189 -8.49 -4.78 -1.72
N THR A 190 -8.34 -5.81 -2.57
CA THR A 190 -7.40 -5.81 -3.69
C THR A 190 -7.82 -4.81 -4.77
N VAL A 191 -9.08 -4.82 -5.17
CA VAL A 191 -9.65 -3.87 -6.14
C VAL A 191 -9.48 -2.45 -5.61
N PHE A 192 -9.88 -2.23 -4.36
CA PHE A 192 -9.72 -0.93 -3.70
C PHE A 192 -8.28 -0.43 -3.72
N MET A 193 -7.31 -1.28 -3.40
CA MET A 193 -5.90 -0.92 -3.43
C MET A 193 -5.42 -0.58 -4.86
N LEU A 194 -5.88 -1.33 -5.87
CA LEU A 194 -5.55 -1.11 -7.26
C LEU A 194 -6.08 0.25 -7.76
N ASP A 195 -7.26 0.69 -7.29
CA ASP A 195 -7.81 2.00 -7.66
C ASP A 195 -6.92 3.17 -7.22
N PHE A 196 -6.11 3.01 -6.18
CA PHE A 196 -5.12 3.99 -5.74
C PHE A 196 -3.74 3.84 -6.39
N MET A 197 -3.54 2.86 -7.28
CA MET A 197 -2.30 2.72 -8.05
C MET A 197 -2.28 3.62 -9.28
N PRO A 198 -1.09 4.01 -9.77
CA PRO A 198 -0.94 4.67 -11.05
C PRO A 198 -1.62 3.87 -12.16
N PHE A 199 -2.12 4.59 -13.16
CA PHE A 199 -2.72 3.96 -14.32
C PHE A 199 -2.21 4.59 -15.62
N GLU A 200 -2.31 3.82 -16.68
CA GLU A 200 -2.13 4.27 -18.05
C GLU A 200 -3.30 3.82 -18.92
N GLU A 201 -3.65 4.66 -19.87
CA GLU A 201 -4.67 4.33 -20.85
C GLU A 201 -3.99 3.92 -22.15
N ARG A 202 -4.25 2.69 -22.60
CA ARG A 202 -3.65 2.09 -23.79
C ARG A 202 -4.71 1.40 -24.64
N THR A 203 -4.47 1.38 -25.95
CA THR A 203 -5.20 0.53 -26.88
C THR A 203 -4.65 -0.89 -26.82
N ILE A 204 -5.48 -1.88 -27.11
CA ILE A 204 -5.09 -3.29 -27.13
C ILE A 204 -4.85 -3.71 -28.57
N GLN A 205 -3.66 -4.24 -28.85
CA GLN A 205 -3.22 -4.68 -30.17
C GLN A 205 -3.03 -6.21 -30.19
N GLU A 206 -2.80 -6.80 -31.36
CA GLU A 206 -2.53 -8.25 -31.47
C GLU A 206 -1.31 -8.70 -30.67
N TYR A 207 -0.31 -7.84 -30.52
CA TYR A 207 0.87 -8.10 -29.69
C TYR A 207 0.65 -7.82 -28.21
N GLY A 208 -0.54 -7.40 -27.82
CA GLY A 208 -0.92 -7.02 -26.46
C GLY A 208 -0.82 -5.52 -26.19
N VAL A 209 -0.36 -5.18 -25.01
CA VAL A 209 -0.21 -3.80 -24.52
C VAL A 209 1.25 -3.51 -24.24
N VAL A 210 1.70 -2.29 -24.57
CA VAL A 210 3.08 -1.83 -24.32
C VAL A 210 3.04 -0.70 -23.31
N ILE A 211 3.77 -0.87 -22.20
CA ILE A 211 3.98 0.15 -21.18
C ILE A 211 5.48 0.21 -20.86
N ASP A 212 6.05 1.42 -20.92
CA ASP A 212 7.49 1.64 -20.71
C ASP A 212 8.37 0.67 -21.51
N HIS A 213 8.04 0.46 -22.79
CA HIS A 213 8.69 -0.47 -23.74
C HIS A 213 8.54 -1.97 -23.44
N ILE A 214 7.84 -2.35 -22.38
CA ILE A 214 7.60 -3.75 -21.99
C ILE A 214 6.27 -4.24 -22.57
N TYR A 215 6.27 -5.47 -23.10
CA TYR A 215 5.09 -6.09 -23.68
C TYR A 215 4.35 -6.95 -22.67
N PHE A 216 3.04 -6.73 -22.55
CA PHE A 216 2.14 -7.47 -21.69
C PHE A 216 1.08 -8.19 -22.51
N TRP A 217 0.82 -9.46 -22.18
CA TRP A 217 -0.15 -10.26 -22.90
C TRP A 217 -0.83 -11.29 -22.02
N ASP A 218 -2.14 -11.41 -22.21
CA ASP A 218 -2.97 -12.52 -21.72
C ASP A 218 -4.17 -12.72 -22.65
N ASP A 219 -4.74 -13.92 -22.67
CA ASP A 219 -5.90 -14.25 -23.49
C ASP A 219 -7.15 -13.42 -23.14
N ALA A 220 -7.24 -12.92 -21.92
CA ALA A 220 -8.29 -12.00 -21.47
C ALA A 220 -8.37 -10.71 -22.29
N LEU A 221 -7.29 -10.32 -22.99
CA LEU A 221 -7.26 -9.15 -23.87
C LEU A 221 -7.85 -9.40 -25.25
N ARG A 222 -8.03 -10.67 -25.70
CA ARG A 222 -8.48 -11.03 -27.05
C ARG A 222 -9.79 -10.35 -27.48
N PRO A 223 -10.84 -10.30 -26.66
CA PRO A 223 -12.11 -9.68 -27.04
C PRO A 223 -12.00 -8.18 -27.32
N TRP A 224 -10.94 -7.55 -26.83
CA TRP A 224 -10.74 -6.11 -26.90
C TRP A 224 -9.70 -5.65 -27.91
N ILE A 225 -9.12 -6.59 -28.69
CA ILE A 225 -8.18 -6.28 -29.76
C ILE A 225 -8.87 -5.42 -30.82
N HIS A 226 -8.26 -4.30 -31.18
CA HIS A 226 -8.78 -3.33 -32.14
C HIS A 226 -10.18 -2.77 -31.82
N ALA A 227 -10.61 -2.87 -30.56
CA ALA A 227 -11.87 -2.31 -30.12
C ALA A 227 -11.96 -0.80 -30.44
N ARG A 228 -13.15 -0.37 -30.85
CA ARG A 228 -13.46 1.01 -31.16
C ARG A 228 -14.13 1.70 -29.98
N ASP A 229 -13.96 3.02 -29.89
CA ASP A 229 -14.62 3.79 -28.86
C ASP A 229 -16.16 3.71 -29.05
N PRO A 230 -16.93 3.44 -28.00
CA PRO A 230 -18.39 3.38 -28.08
C PRO A 230 -19.06 4.70 -28.51
N GLU A 231 -18.41 5.86 -28.19
CA GLU A 231 -18.93 7.19 -28.50
C GLU A 231 -18.45 7.67 -29.87
N ASP A 232 -17.23 7.32 -30.29
CA ASP A 232 -16.69 7.61 -31.60
C ASP A 232 -16.04 6.37 -32.23
N SER A 233 -16.77 5.70 -33.14
CA SER A 233 -16.30 4.50 -33.80
C SER A 233 -15.07 4.67 -34.70
N LYS A 234 -14.62 5.91 -34.94
CA LYS A 234 -13.39 6.19 -35.71
C LYS A 234 -12.15 6.05 -34.81
N ASP A 235 -12.29 6.35 -33.53
CA ASP A 235 -11.19 6.32 -32.60
C ASP A 235 -10.98 4.91 -32.00
N PRO A 236 -9.73 4.49 -31.80
CA PRO A 236 -9.43 3.25 -31.10
C PRO A 236 -9.75 3.41 -29.61
N ARG A 237 -10.47 2.45 -29.06
CA ARG A 237 -10.83 2.44 -27.64
C ARG A 237 -9.59 2.33 -26.76
N LYS A 238 -9.49 3.19 -25.78
CA LYS A 238 -8.46 3.13 -24.74
C LYS A 238 -9.01 2.43 -23.50
N PHE A 239 -8.16 1.63 -22.87
CA PHE A 239 -8.47 0.87 -21.67
C PHE A 239 -7.53 1.26 -20.55
N THR A 240 -8.04 1.26 -19.34
CA THR A 240 -7.26 1.58 -18.14
C THR A 240 -6.47 0.36 -17.66
N PHE A 241 -5.16 0.54 -17.51
CA PHE A 241 -4.25 -0.45 -16.93
C PHE A 241 -3.63 0.12 -15.67
N ARG A 242 -3.88 -0.51 -14.52
CA ARG A 242 -3.22 -0.16 -13.24
C ARG A 242 -1.85 -0.79 -13.18
N ILE A 243 -0.91 -0.06 -12.58
CA ILE A 243 0.50 -0.42 -12.58
C ILE A 243 1.00 -0.38 -11.14
N ASN A 244 1.66 -1.47 -10.72
CA ASN A 244 2.47 -1.44 -9.49
C ASN A 244 3.90 -1.02 -9.84
N PRO A 245 4.34 0.22 -9.55
CA PRO A 245 5.67 0.66 -9.92
C PRO A 245 6.81 -0.12 -9.26
N ARG A 246 6.53 -0.85 -8.18
CA ARG A 246 7.52 -1.68 -7.47
C ARG A 246 7.71 -3.04 -8.09
N ASP A 247 6.72 -3.50 -8.86
CA ASP A 247 6.74 -4.81 -9.50
C ASP A 247 6.00 -4.77 -10.82
N MET A 248 6.75 -4.69 -11.91
CA MET A 248 6.23 -4.59 -13.28
C MET A 248 5.97 -5.96 -13.92
N ARG A 249 6.05 -7.08 -13.18
CA ARG A 249 5.78 -8.41 -13.76
C ARG A 249 4.39 -8.56 -14.33
N GLU A 250 3.44 -7.80 -13.82
CA GLU A 250 2.06 -7.76 -14.27
C GLU A 250 1.48 -6.35 -14.16
N ILE A 251 0.57 -6.06 -15.05
CA ILE A 251 -0.30 -4.88 -15.01
C ILE A 251 -1.73 -5.36 -14.84
N TYR A 252 -2.63 -4.50 -14.39
CA TYR A 252 -4.00 -4.88 -14.10
C TYR A 252 -4.95 -4.19 -15.07
N PHE A 253 -5.51 -4.97 -15.98
CA PHE A 253 -6.51 -4.54 -16.93
C PHE A 253 -7.86 -4.35 -16.24
N ARG A 254 -8.45 -3.16 -16.32
CA ARG A 254 -9.81 -2.91 -15.86
C ARG A 254 -10.78 -3.34 -16.95
N ASP A 255 -11.44 -4.48 -16.77
CA ASP A 255 -12.42 -5.00 -17.71
C ASP A 255 -13.69 -4.15 -17.68
N PRO A 256 -14.07 -3.49 -18.81
CA PRO A 256 -15.27 -2.66 -18.86
C PRO A 256 -16.59 -3.42 -18.71
N ALA A 257 -16.59 -4.74 -18.93
CA ALA A 257 -17.81 -5.54 -18.88
C ALA A 257 -18.33 -5.76 -17.45
N ASN A 258 -17.41 -5.97 -16.50
CA ASN A 258 -17.74 -6.30 -15.11
C ASN A 258 -17.01 -5.42 -14.09
N ASN A 259 -16.24 -4.45 -14.58
CA ASN A 259 -15.46 -3.51 -13.77
C ASN A 259 -14.42 -4.17 -12.83
N SER A 260 -14.03 -5.41 -13.12
CA SER A 260 -13.01 -6.16 -12.37
C SER A 260 -11.60 -5.89 -12.91
N TYR A 261 -10.59 -6.23 -12.12
CA TYR A 261 -9.18 -6.17 -12.54
C TYR A 261 -8.66 -7.57 -12.87
N ILE A 262 -8.11 -7.69 -14.09
CA ILE A 262 -7.48 -8.92 -14.58
C ILE A 262 -5.98 -8.69 -14.65
N PRO A 263 -5.15 -9.52 -13.97
CA PRO A 263 -3.70 -9.41 -14.06
C PRO A 263 -3.22 -9.85 -15.45
N ILE A 264 -2.47 -8.99 -16.11
CA ILE A 264 -1.87 -9.24 -17.42
C ILE A 264 -0.35 -9.30 -17.21
N PRO A 265 0.27 -10.47 -17.31
CA PRO A 265 1.70 -10.65 -17.08
C PRO A 265 2.53 -10.16 -18.26
N TYR A 266 3.86 -10.12 -18.10
CA TYR A 266 4.78 -10.01 -19.20
C TYR A 266 4.43 -11.00 -20.30
N ARG A 267 4.55 -10.58 -21.55
CA ARG A 267 4.43 -11.48 -22.70
C ARG A 267 5.54 -12.54 -22.67
N ASP A 268 6.77 -12.15 -22.34
CA ASP A 268 7.87 -13.05 -22.06
C ASP A 268 7.99 -13.29 -20.54
N ARG A 269 7.37 -14.36 -20.07
CA ARG A 269 7.34 -14.73 -18.63
C ARG A 269 8.70 -15.17 -18.07
N THR A 270 9.73 -15.30 -18.90
CA THR A 270 11.09 -15.62 -18.45
C THR A 270 11.83 -14.41 -17.90
N ARG A 271 11.33 -13.21 -18.17
CA ARG A 271 11.92 -11.95 -17.70
C ARG A 271 11.92 -11.84 -16.18
N PRO A 272 13.01 -11.32 -15.59
CA PRO A 272 13.10 -11.14 -14.15
C PRO A 272 12.14 -10.04 -13.67
N PRO A 273 11.74 -10.06 -12.39
CA PRO A 273 10.96 -8.97 -11.80
C PRO A 273 11.79 -7.68 -11.82
N VAL A 274 11.19 -6.58 -12.32
CA VAL A 274 11.79 -5.26 -12.32
C VAL A 274 10.82 -4.22 -11.79
N SER A 275 11.34 -3.13 -11.24
CA SER A 275 10.55 -1.95 -10.89
C SER A 275 10.50 -0.97 -12.05
N ARG A 276 9.48 -0.12 -12.08
CA ARG A 276 9.35 0.95 -13.07
C ARG A 276 10.56 1.91 -13.06
N TRP A 277 11.14 2.13 -11.89
CA TRP A 277 12.32 2.98 -11.75
C TRP A 277 13.57 2.36 -12.36
N GLU A 278 13.74 1.03 -12.28
CA GLU A 278 14.83 0.34 -12.98
C GLU A 278 14.68 0.44 -14.50
N ILE A 279 13.46 0.30 -15.01
CA ILE A 279 13.17 0.48 -16.45
C ILE A 279 13.54 1.90 -16.88
N GLN A 280 13.07 2.92 -16.17
CA GLN A 280 13.36 4.31 -16.47
C GLN A 280 14.85 4.65 -16.36
N ALA A 281 15.55 4.08 -15.39
CA ALA A 281 17.00 4.26 -15.26
C ALA A 281 17.77 3.61 -16.43
N ALA A 282 17.36 2.40 -16.83
CA ALA A 282 17.92 1.70 -17.99
C ALA A 282 17.66 2.46 -19.29
N GLU A 283 16.42 2.90 -19.52
CA GLU A 283 16.05 3.71 -20.69
C GLU A 283 16.90 4.99 -20.79
N LYS A 284 17.00 5.73 -19.67
CA LYS A 284 17.81 6.93 -19.61
C LYS A 284 19.27 6.65 -19.97
N ARG A 285 19.86 5.60 -19.38
CA ARG A 285 21.25 5.22 -19.67
C ARG A 285 21.46 4.85 -21.13
N LEU A 286 20.53 4.08 -21.73
CA LEU A 286 20.59 3.71 -23.15
C LEU A 286 20.52 4.93 -24.05
N ARG A 287 19.63 5.90 -23.76
CA ARG A 287 19.54 7.16 -24.51
C ARG A 287 20.82 8.00 -24.37
N GLU A 288 21.38 8.10 -23.18
CA GLU A 288 22.66 8.80 -22.92
C GLU A 288 23.83 8.12 -23.65
N ALA A 289 23.77 6.80 -23.84
CA ALA A 289 24.75 6.04 -24.64
C ALA A 289 24.56 6.16 -26.16
N GLY A 290 23.55 6.95 -26.61
CA GLY A 290 23.32 7.24 -28.03
C GLY A 290 22.43 6.24 -28.76
N HIS A 291 21.72 5.33 -28.06
CA HIS A 291 20.75 4.45 -28.69
C HIS A 291 19.54 5.21 -29.21
N ALA A 292 19.38 5.27 -30.52
CA ALA A 292 18.25 5.97 -31.16
C ALA A 292 16.91 5.24 -30.96
N ARG A 293 16.95 3.92 -30.79
CA ARG A 293 15.77 3.09 -30.49
C ARG A 293 16.06 2.26 -29.25
N VAL A 294 15.12 2.30 -28.31
CA VAL A 294 15.17 1.50 -27.08
C VAL A 294 14.02 0.51 -27.16
N ASP A 295 14.33 -0.77 -27.03
CA ASP A 295 13.36 -1.86 -27.02
C ASP A 295 13.44 -2.65 -25.70
N GLU A 296 12.52 -3.60 -25.53
CA GLU A 296 12.43 -4.43 -24.35
C GLU A 296 13.72 -5.20 -24.05
N VAL A 297 14.36 -5.75 -25.10
CA VAL A 297 15.56 -6.59 -24.94
C VAL A 297 16.71 -5.76 -24.40
N LEU A 298 16.95 -4.58 -24.98
CA LEU A 298 17.99 -3.65 -24.52
C LEU A 298 17.75 -3.17 -23.09
N ILE A 299 16.51 -2.92 -22.70
CA ILE A 299 16.16 -2.54 -21.32
C ILE A 299 16.54 -3.64 -20.34
N PHE A 300 16.10 -4.87 -20.58
CA PHE A 300 16.43 -5.97 -19.66
C PHE A 300 17.92 -6.27 -19.60
N GLN A 301 18.63 -6.19 -20.72
CA GLN A 301 20.10 -6.32 -20.73
C GLN A 301 20.77 -5.23 -19.90
N ALA A 302 20.37 -3.98 -20.07
CA ALA A 302 20.90 -2.86 -19.27
C ALA A 302 20.60 -3.02 -17.78
N ILE A 303 19.41 -3.51 -17.43
CA ILE A 303 19.05 -3.80 -16.02
C ILE A 303 19.93 -4.93 -15.46
N GLU A 304 20.14 -6.00 -16.22
CA GLU A 304 21.03 -7.11 -15.79
C GLU A 304 22.47 -6.65 -15.58
N GLU A 305 23.01 -5.83 -16.48
CA GLU A 305 24.34 -5.24 -16.28
C GLU A 305 24.41 -4.38 -15.03
N MET A 306 23.43 -3.52 -14.80
CA MET A 306 23.40 -2.67 -13.60
C MET A 306 23.33 -3.51 -12.33
N ARG A 307 22.49 -4.56 -12.31
CA ARG A 307 22.37 -5.48 -11.17
C ARG A 307 23.66 -6.27 -10.93
N ARG A 308 24.35 -6.69 -11.99
CA ARG A 308 25.65 -7.36 -11.85
C ARG A 308 26.69 -6.44 -11.23
N LEU A 309 26.78 -5.19 -11.69
CA LEU A 309 27.67 -4.18 -11.09
C LEU A 309 27.32 -3.89 -9.62
N GLU A 310 26.03 -3.86 -9.28
CA GLU A 310 25.58 -3.69 -7.91
C GLU A 310 25.95 -4.90 -7.03
N GLN A 311 25.81 -6.13 -7.56
CA GLN A 311 26.21 -7.36 -6.86
C GLN A 311 27.71 -7.42 -6.62
N GLU A 312 28.52 -7.09 -7.62
CA GLU A 312 29.98 -7.00 -7.50
C GLU A 312 30.41 -5.92 -6.48
N SER A 313 29.62 -4.85 -6.38
CA SER A 313 29.84 -3.75 -5.44
C SER A 313 29.25 -4.01 -4.05
N GLU A 314 28.46 -5.05 -3.88
CA GLU A 314 27.70 -5.36 -2.65
C GLU A 314 28.62 -5.56 -1.43
N HIS A 315 29.82 -6.08 -1.67
CA HIS A 315 30.88 -6.18 -0.65
C HIS A 315 31.49 -4.82 -0.30
N LYS A 316 31.28 -3.81 -1.13
CA LYS A 316 31.90 -2.48 -0.98
C LYS A 316 30.99 -1.43 -0.36
N THR A 317 29.65 -1.52 -0.53
CA THR A 317 28.74 -0.48 -0.01
C THR A 317 27.39 -1.02 0.47
N LYS A 318 26.93 -0.54 1.63
CA LYS A 318 25.59 -0.86 2.19
C LYS A 318 24.43 -0.30 1.35
N LYS A 319 24.68 0.61 0.40
CA LYS A 319 23.70 1.20 -0.52
C LYS A 319 23.20 0.18 -1.53
N ALA A 320 24.09 -0.66 -2.05
CA ALA A 320 23.75 -1.74 -2.97
C ALA A 320 22.85 -2.81 -2.31
N ARG A 321 23.10 -3.11 -1.03
CA ARG A 321 22.25 -4.01 -0.23
C ARG A 321 20.80 -3.51 -0.13
N ARG A 322 20.58 -2.21 0.06
CA ARG A 322 19.24 -1.60 0.12
C ARG A 322 18.51 -1.65 -1.22
N ALA A 323 19.21 -1.38 -2.32
CA ALA A 323 18.64 -1.44 -3.65
C ALA A 323 18.15 -2.86 -4.00
N ARG A 324 18.91 -3.89 -3.62
CA ARG A 324 18.52 -5.29 -3.81
C ARG A 324 17.25 -5.65 -3.04
N GLU A 325 17.10 -5.17 -1.82
CA GLU A 325 15.94 -5.48 -0.98
C GLU A 325 14.65 -4.80 -1.44
N MET A 326 14.76 -3.64 -2.10
CA MET A 326 13.62 -3.00 -2.77
C MET A 326 13.03 -3.89 -3.87
N ARG A 327 13.86 -4.70 -4.55
CA ARG A 327 13.44 -5.59 -5.65
C ARG A 327 12.74 -6.86 -5.17
N HIS A 328 13.17 -7.41 -4.03
CA HIS A 328 12.77 -8.76 -3.60
C HIS A 328 11.52 -8.85 -2.73
N ARG A 329 10.96 -7.74 -2.27
CA ARG A 329 9.84 -7.73 -1.30
C ARG A 329 8.62 -6.94 -1.73
N THR A 330 8.15 -7.20 -2.95
CA THR A 330 6.74 -6.92 -3.24
C THR A 330 5.95 -8.18 -2.84
N PRO A 331 5.01 -8.12 -1.90
CA PRO A 331 4.19 -9.28 -1.60
C PRO A 331 3.48 -9.72 -2.88
N ARG A 332 3.68 -10.95 -3.30
CA ARG A 332 2.78 -11.57 -4.26
C ARG A 332 1.40 -11.57 -3.59
N HIS A 333 0.45 -10.86 -4.13
CA HIS A 333 -0.94 -11.18 -3.84
C HIS A 333 -1.14 -12.64 -4.27
N PRO A 334 -1.70 -13.50 -3.40
CA PRO A 334 -2.08 -14.81 -3.86
C PRO A 334 -3.06 -14.59 -5.02
N SER A 335 -2.64 -15.03 -6.22
CA SER A 335 -3.57 -15.16 -7.33
C SER A 335 -4.68 -16.08 -6.85
N THR A 336 -5.84 -15.53 -6.59
CA THR A 336 -7.06 -16.30 -6.45
C THR A 336 -7.41 -16.82 -7.84
N THR A 337 -6.73 -17.88 -8.26
CA THR A 337 -7.28 -18.74 -9.30
C THR A 337 -8.56 -19.32 -8.71
N PRO A 338 -9.73 -19.09 -9.31
CA PRO A 338 -10.94 -19.76 -8.88
C PRO A 338 -10.65 -21.26 -8.98
N ALA A 339 -10.67 -21.96 -7.86
CA ALA A 339 -10.63 -23.41 -7.88
C ALA A 339 -11.84 -23.87 -8.69
N GLN A 340 -11.59 -24.49 -9.83
CA GLN A 340 -12.63 -25.25 -10.53
C GLN A 340 -13.20 -26.25 -9.52
N PRO A 341 -14.52 -26.32 -9.34
CA PRO A 341 -15.10 -27.34 -8.50
C PRO A 341 -14.82 -28.70 -9.13
N SER A 342 -13.88 -29.45 -8.55
CA SER A 342 -13.78 -30.88 -8.82
C SER A 342 -15.06 -31.51 -8.28
N ALA A 343 -15.93 -31.95 -9.16
CA ALA A 343 -17.06 -32.79 -8.85
C ALA A 343 -16.51 -34.12 -8.33
N THR A 344 -16.33 -34.22 -7.03
CA THR A 344 -16.18 -35.46 -6.31
C THR A 344 -17.29 -35.47 -5.26
N GLU A 345 -18.28 -36.27 -5.49
CA GLU A 345 -19.37 -36.50 -4.55
C GLU A 345 -18.82 -36.93 -3.20
N PRO A 346 -19.22 -36.29 -2.10
CA PRO A 346 -18.81 -36.75 -0.78
C PRO A 346 -19.67 -37.96 -0.41
N ASN A 347 -19.03 -39.12 -0.30
CA ASN A 347 -19.59 -40.33 0.32
C ASN A 347 -19.80 -40.03 1.81
N PHE A 348 -21.04 -39.79 2.22
CA PHE A 348 -21.43 -39.65 3.61
C PHE A 348 -21.45 -40.99 4.32
N GLY A 349 -20.31 -41.48 4.78
CA GLY A 349 -20.22 -42.43 5.85
C GLY A 349 -20.60 -41.77 7.17
N ALA A 350 -21.64 -42.20 7.84
CA ALA A 350 -22.07 -41.68 9.11
C ALA A 350 -20.95 -41.74 10.17
N PRO A 351 -20.68 -40.66 10.89
CA PRO A 351 -19.72 -40.71 12.00
C PRO A 351 -20.41 -41.39 13.21
N THR A 352 -19.83 -42.49 13.64
CA THR A 352 -20.10 -43.10 14.95
C THR A 352 -19.56 -42.14 16.04
N ILE A 353 -20.47 -41.64 16.86
CA ILE A 353 -20.13 -40.78 17.99
C ILE A 353 -19.67 -41.68 19.16
N PRO A 354 -18.46 -41.57 19.67
CA PRO A 354 -18.11 -42.18 20.97
C PRO A 354 -18.46 -41.20 22.10
N GLY A 355 -19.34 -41.71 23.01
CA GLY A 355 -19.32 -41.39 24.44
C GLY A 355 -19.46 -39.92 24.86
N THR A 356 -20.70 -39.47 24.94
CA THR A 356 -21.11 -38.38 25.84
C THR A 356 -20.97 -38.87 27.28
N ASP A 357 -19.86 -38.48 27.94
CA ASP A 357 -19.81 -38.43 29.42
C ASP A 357 -18.56 -37.69 29.91
N ARG A 358 -18.56 -36.36 29.87
CA ARG A 358 -17.60 -35.50 30.62
C ARG A 358 -17.94 -34.01 30.69
N TYR A 359 -19.11 -33.56 30.32
CA TYR A 359 -19.45 -32.13 30.44
C TYR A 359 -20.83 -31.85 31.08
N ALA A 360 -21.35 -32.77 31.86
CA ALA A 360 -22.63 -32.59 32.57
C ALA A 360 -22.53 -31.97 33.97
N ASP A 361 -21.32 -31.76 34.52
CA ASP A 361 -21.14 -31.18 35.85
C ASP A 361 -20.25 -29.92 35.79
N ARG A 362 -20.81 -28.79 35.45
CA ARG A 362 -20.39 -27.43 35.82
C ARG A 362 -21.12 -26.36 35.01
N VAL A 363 -22.41 -26.26 35.21
CA VAL A 363 -23.13 -25.01 34.91
C VAL A 363 -23.88 -24.70 36.21
N GLU A 364 -23.26 -23.97 37.11
CA GLU A 364 -23.97 -23.31 38.21
C GLU A 364 -24.81 -22.19 37.61
N ALA A 365 -26.09 -22.24 37.86
CA ALA A 365 -27.04 -21.22 37.50
C ALA A 365 -26.72 -19.93 38.25
N PHE A 366 -26.59 -18.82 37.51
CA PHE A 366 -26.50 -17.46 38.05
C PHE A 366 -27.86 -17.11 38.67
N GLU A 367 -27.96 -17.17 40.02
CA GLU A 367 -29.11 -16.63 40.74
C GLU A 367 -28.99 -15.09 40.85
N GLY A 368 -30.05 -14.48 40.54
CA GLY A 368 -30.61 -13.17 40.70
C GLY A 368 -29.77 -12.08 41.37
N ILE A 369 -29.61 -10.97 40.60
CA ILE A 369 -29.33 -9.64 41.15
C ILE A 369 -30.65 -9.12 41.72
N VAL A 370 -30.69 -8.98 43.04
CA VAL A 370 -31.74 -8.27 43.80
C VAL A 370 -31.46 -6.77 43.64
N GLU A 371 -32.41 -5.99 43.13
CA GLU A 371 -32.38 -4.54 43.16
C GLU A 371 -32.58 -4.07 44.62
N PRO A 372 -31.81 -3.10 45.12
CA PRO A 372 -32.14 -2.39 46.34
C PRO A 372 -33.10 -1.24 46.09
N GLU A 373 -34.04 -1.05 47.00
CA GLU A 373 -35.00 0.06 47.10
C GLU A 373 -34.37 1.46 47.08
#